data_b4d126acbc8f9b77f3e2f82cae8ddff5
#
_entry.id   b4d126acbc8f9b77f3e2f82cae8ddff5
#
_cell.length_a   1.000
_cell.length_b   1.000
_cell.length_c   1.000
_cell.angle_alpha   90.00
_cell.angle_beta   90.00
_cell.angle_gamma   90.00
#
_symmetry.space_group_name_H-M   'P 1'
#
loop_
_entity.id
_entity.type
_entity.pdbx_description
1 polymer ?
#
loop_
_entity_poly.entity_id
_entity_poly.type
_entity_poly.pdbx_seq_one_letter_code
_entity_poly.pdbx_strand_id
1 'polypeptide(L)'
;YDIEDLYDFYFRYKKGTVAYSMGITEQDLQKWKMLKGKLPKGKIKWVNIDVANGYTERFINFIKKFRQDNPDIVIVAGNVCTADQTQELILSGADIIKVGIGPGSVCTTRIQTGVGYPQLSAIIECADAAHGLGGLIIADGGCINPGDVAKAFGGNADFVMLGGMLAGHEESGGELVTVDGLMVKQFYGMSSLQAQEKYDGGLTSYKSAEGKEVQIPFKGPLEPTVLSILGGLRSACTYVGAQKLKEISKCTTFVLVNNTHNRVYE
;
A
#
# COMPACT_ATOMS: atom_id res chain seq x y z
N TYR A 1 -14.07 -9.61 -4.93
CA TYR A 1 -14.05 -10.63 -5.96
C TYR A 1 -14.55 -11.95 -5.38
N ASP A 2 -15.30 -12.72 -6.17
CA ASP A 2 -15.67 -14.07 -5.77
C ASP A 2 -14.51 -15.06 -5.95
N ILE A 3 -14.70 -16.31 -5.56
CA ILE A 3 -13.62 -17.30 -5.55
C ILE A 3 -13.27 -17.80 -6.95
N GLU A 4 -14.23 -17.80 -7.86
CA GLU A 4 -14.03 -18.26 -9.23
C GLU A 4 -13.24 -17.19 -10.03
N ASP A 5 -13.57 -15.91 -9.86
CA ASP A 5 -12.81 -14.80 -10.44
C ASP A 5 -11.35 -14.84 -10.00
N LEU A 6 -11.12 -15.05 -8.69
CA LEU A 6 -9.77 -15.15 -8.14
C LEU A 6 -9.02 -16.38 -8.65
N TYR A 7 -9.70 -17.52 -8.73
CA TYR A 7 -9.13 -18.75 -9.30
C TYR A 7 -8.70 -18.52 -10.76
N ASP A 8 -9.61 -18.00 -11.58
CA ASP A 8 -9.35 -17.71 -13.00
C ASP A 8 -8.18 -16.74 -13.17
N PHE A 9 -8.15 -15.68 -12.38
CA PHE A 9 -7.05 -14.72 -12.38
C PHE A 9 -5.73 -15.40 -12.05
N TYR A 10 -5.62 -16.09 -10.93
CA TYR A 10 -4.37 -16.74 -10.52
C TYR A 10 -3.99 -17.89 -11.44
N PHE A 11 -4.93 -18.63 -11.98
CA PHE A 11 -4.66 -19.72 -12.92
C PHE A 11 -4.03 -19.20 -14.21
N ARG A 12 -4.57 -18.11 -14.76
CA ARG A 12 -4.11 -17.49 -16.02
C ARG A 12 -2.86 -16.63 -15.86
N TYR A 13 -2.64 -16.07 -14.67
CA TYR A 13 -1.54 -15.16 -14.42
C TYR A 13 -0.19 -15.88 -14.44
N LYS A 14 0.68 -15.49 -15.38
CA LYS A 14 1.96 -16.17 -15.63
C LYS A 14 3.21 -15.31 -15.37
N LYS A 15 3.06 -13.98 -15.20
CA LYS A 15 4.19 -13.05 -15.12
C LYS A 15 4.06 -12.11 -13.93
N GLY A 16 5.20 -11.79 -13.30
CA GLY A 16 5.28 -10.82 -12.21
C GLY A 16 4.94 -11.40 -10.82
N THR A 17 4.90 -10.54 -9.83
CA THR A 17 4.55 -10.88 -8.45
C THR A 17 3.19 -10.31 -8.11
N VAL A 18 2.29 -11.17 -7.64
CA VAL A 18 0.95 -10.78 -7.18
C VAL A 18 0.76 -11.30 -5.77
N ALA A 19 0.37 -10.41 -4.86
CA ALA A 19 -0.03 -10.78 -3.51
C ALA A 19 -1.55 -10.99 -3.45
N TYR A 20 -1.99 -12.03 -2.78
CA TYR A 20 -3.39 -12.19 -2.40
C TYR A 20 -3.65 -11.31 -1.17
N SER A 21 -4.59 -10.36 -1.28
CA SER A 21 -4.95 -9.50 -0.15
C SER A 21 -6.18 -10.04 0.58
N MET A 22 -6.10 -10.09 1.90
CA MET A 22 -7.19 -10.52 2.78
C MET A 22 -7.19 -9.73 4.09
N GLY A 23 -8.35 -9.71 4.77
CA GLY A 23 -8.48 -9.28 6.15
C GLY A 23 -8.20 -10.43 7.14
N ILE A 24 -8.74 -10.27 8.36
CA ILE A 24 -8.55 -11.23 9.47
C ILE A 24 -9.87 -11.84 9.95
N THR A 25 -10.91 -11.78 9.14
CA THR A 25 -12.19 -12.41 9.47
C THR A 25 -12.15 -13.92 9.20
N GLU A 26 -13.06 -14.66 9.81
CA GLU A 26 -13.18 -16.09 9.52
C GLU A 26 -13.56 -16.34 8.05
N GLN A 27 -14.35 -15.45 7.46
CA GLN A 27 -14.72 -15.51 6.05
C GLN A 27 -13.49 -15.33 5.14
N ASP A 28 -12.59 -14.38 5.45
CA ASP A 28 -11.34 -14.19 4.73
C ASP A 28 -10.47 -15.45 4.78
N LEU A 29 -10.36 -16.05 5.97
CA LEU A 29 -9.56 -17.25 6.16
C LEU A 29 -10.15 -18.47 5.42
N GLN A 30 -11.46 -18.61 5.41
CA GLN A 30 -12.14 -19.67 4.64
C GLN A 30 -11.93 -19.48 3.14
N LYS A 31 -12.07 -18.24 2.64
CA LYS A 31 -11.83 -17.92 1.24
C LYS A 31 -10.38 -18.21 0.82
N TRP A 32 -9.41 -17.85 1.66
CA TRP A 32 -8.00 -18.20 1.47
C TRP A 32 -7.80 -19.72 1.36
N LYS A 33 -8.35 -20.50 2.30
CA LYS A 33 -8.23 -21.97 2.31
C LYS A 33 -8.84 -22.60 1.05
N MET A 34 -10.01 -22.12 0.62
CA MET A 34 -10.66 -22.59 -0.60
C MET A 34 -9.83 -22.27 -1.84
N LEU A 35 -9.35 -21.04 -1.99
CA LEU A 35 -8.54 -20.63 -3.13
C LEU A 35 -7.22 -21.40 -3.19
N LYS A 36 -6.51 -21.51 -2.06
CA LYS A 36 -5.27 -22.28 -1.94
C LYS A 36 -5.48 -23.77 -2.28
N GLY A 37 -6.63 -24.34 -1.90
CA GLY A 37 -6.97 -25.71 -2.20
C GLY A 37 -7.29 -25.98 -3.68
N LYS A 38 -7.84 -25.00 -4.39
CA LYS A 38 -8.16 -25.09 -5.83
C LYS A 38 -6.93 -24.90 -6.73
N LEU A 39 -5.94 -24.12 -6.30
CA LEU A 39 -4.77 -23.78 -7.10
C LEU A 39 -3.62 -24.78 -6.91
N PRO A 40 -2.74 -24.94 -7.92
CA PRO A 40 -1.52 -25.73 -7.77
C PRO A 40 -0.67 -25.22 -6.60
N LYS A 41 -0.03 -26.14 -5.87
CA LYS A 41 0.84 -25.81 -4.73
C LYS A 41 1.92 -24.78 -5.15
N GLY A 42 2.08 -23.74 -4.37
CA GLY A 42 3.06 -22.67 -4.61
C GLY A 42 2.66 -21.65 -5.68
N LYS A 43 1.42 -21.70 -6.19
CA LYS A 43 0.93 -20.71 -7.17
C LYS A 43 0.79 -19.31 -6.55
N ILE A 44 0.28 -19.22 -5.33
CA ILE A 44 0.29 -17.98 -4.54
C ILE A 44 1.49 -18.05 -3.59
N LYS A 45 2.39 -17.10 -3.72
CA LYS A 45 3.61 -16.99 -2.91
C LYS A 45 3.56 -15.83 -1.92
N TRP A 46 2.71 -14.85 -2.17
CA TRP A 46 2.60 -13.62 -1.40
C TRP A 46 1.18 -13.42 -0.90
N VAL A 47 1.03 -13.15 0.37
CA VAL A 47 -0.25 -12.78 0.99
C VAL A 47 -0.09 -11.47 1.73
N ASN A 48 -0.96 -10.51 1.43
CA ASN A 48 -1.08 -9.26 2.13
C ASN A 48 -2.24 -9.35 3.13
N ILE A 49 -1.93 -9.34 4.41
CA ILE A 49 -2.91 -9.34 5.51
C ILE A 49 -3.10 -7.89 5.93
N ASP A 50 -4.22 -7.31 5.52
CA ASP A 50 -4.47 -5.89 5.52
C ASP A 50 -5.58 -5.51 6.50
N VAL A 51 -5.27 -4.63 7.44
CA VAL A 51 -6.21 -4.05 8.39
C VAL A 51 -5.93 -2.56 8.56
N ALA A 52 -6.96 -1.78 8.90
CA ALA A 52 -6.79 -0.35 9.17
C ALA A 52 -5.95 -0.08 10.43
N ASN A 53 -5.97 -1.02 11.39
CA ASN A 53 -5.25 -0.92 12.67
C ASN A 53 -4.47 -2.20 12.96
N GLY A 54 -3.18 -2.19 12.64
CA GLY A 54 -2.24 -3.30 12.88
C GLY A 54 -1.75 -3.44 14.34
N TYR A 55 -2.32 -2.70 15.30
CA TYR A 55 -1.87 -2.68 16.70
C TYR A 55 -2.67 -3.60 17.63
N THR A 56 -3.70 -4.28 17.11
CA THR A 56 -4.55 -5.12 17.95
C THR A 56 -3.92 -6.48 18.24
N GLU A 57 -4.07 -7.00 19.46
CA GLU A 57 -3.66 -8.37 19.80
C GLU A 57 -4.27 -9.43 18.85
N ARG A 58 -5.53 -9.21 18.43
CA ARG A 58 -6.20 -10.08 17.47
C ARG A 58 -5.42 -10.17 16.16
N PHE A 59 -4.88 -9.05 15.67
CA PHE A 59 -4.09 -9.01 14.44
C PHE A 59 -2.77 -9.76 14.63
N ILE A 60 -2.05 -9.48 15.70
CA ILE A 60 -0.78 -10.14 16.05
C ILE A 60 -0.97 -11.66 16.14
N ASN A 61 -1.98 -12.12 16.87
CA ASN A 61 -2.27 -13.53 17.02
C ASN A 61 -2.69 -14.20 15.70
N PHE A 62 -3.39 -13.46 14.83
CA PHE A 62 -3.72 -13.93 13.49
C PHE A 62 -2.45 -14.14 12.65
N ILE A 63 -1.51 -13.22 12.66
CA ILE A 63 -0.23 -13.34 11.93
C ILE A 63 0.56 -14.56 12.44
N LYS A 64 0.69 -14.72 13.76
CA LYS A 64 1.37 -15.89 14.38
C LYS A 64 0.77 -17.21 13.88
N LYS A 65 -0.55 -17.33 13.93
CA LYS A 65 -1.27 -18.53 13.48
C LYS A 65 -1.15 -18.72 11.96
N PHE A 66 -1.30 -17.65 11.18
CA PHE A 66 -1.22 -17.74 9.73
C PHE A 66 0.17 -18.19 9.27
N ARG A 67 1.24 -17.72 9.92
CA ARG A 67 2.62 -18.16 9.67
C ARG A 67 2.80 -19.66 9.97
N GLN A 68 2.28 -20.15 11.08
CA GLN A 68 2.34 -21.58 11.43
C GLN A 68 1.67 -22.45 10.35
N ASP A 69 0.51 -22.02 9.85
CA ASP A 69 -0.27 -22.75 8.84
C ASP A 69 0.30 -22.59 7.42
N ASN A 70 1.17 -21.59 7.19
CA ASN A 70 1.69 -21.21 5.86
C ASN A 70 3.19 -20.83 5.93
N PRO A 71 4.10 -21.77 6.26
CA PRO A 71 5.51 -21.45 6.49
C PRO A 71 6.24 -20.90 5.24
N ASP A 72 5.81 -21.30 4.03
CA ASP A 72 6.47 -20.97 2.76
C ASP A 72 5.92 -19.69 2.10
N ILE A 73 4.92 -19.02 2.70
CA ILE A 73 4.29 -17.82 2.14
C ILE A 73 5.06 -16.57 2.61
N VAL A 74 5.30 -15.64 1.71
CA VAL A 74 5.74 -14.30 2.06
C VAL A 74 4.54 -13.52 2.60
N ILE A 75 4.59 -13.12 3.86
CA ILE A 75 3.52 -12.41 4.55
C ILE A 75 3.84 -10.92 4.59
N VAL A 76 2.98 -10.13 3.93
CA VAL A 76 2.91 -8.69 4.11
C VAL A 76 1.86 -8.40 5.16
N ALA A 77 2.16 -7.61 6.17
CA ALA A 77 1.24 -7.30 7.26
C ALA A 77 1.19 -5.79 7.56
N GLY A 78 0.02 -5.26 7.81
CA GLY A 78 -0.17 -3.84 8.17
C GLY A 78 -1.64 -3.43 8.21
N ASN A 79 -1.90 -2.10 8.50
CA ASN A 79 -0.90 -1.04 8.51
C ASN A 79 -0.48 -0.66 9.93
N VAL A 80 0.76 -0.24 10.02
CA VAL A 80 1.36 0.34 11.24
C VAL A 80 2.17 1.59 10.87
N CYS A 81 2.65 2.34 11.87
CA CYS A 81 3.48 3.54 11.64
C CYS A 81 4.55 3.76 12.72
N THR A 82 4.82 2.75 13.57
CA THR A 82 5.81 2.82 14.65
C THR A 82 6.81 1.66 14.62
N ALA A 83 8.01 1.93 15.10
CA ALA A 83 9.09 0.95 15.20
C ALA A 83 8.70 -0.28 16.04
N ASP A 84 8.13 -0.06 17.23
CA ASP A 84 7.76 -1.14 18.15
C ASP A 84 6.78 -2.14 17.52
N GLN A 85 5.72 -1.63 16.87
CA GLN A 85 4.75 -2.51 16.24
C GLN A 85 5.30 -3.20 14.98
N THR A 86 6.22 -2.54 14.28
CA THR A 86 6.97 -3.17 13.17
C THR A 86 7.75 -4.37 13.66
N GLN A 87 8.49 -4.22 14.78
CA GLN A 87 9.23 -5.32 15.41
C GLN A 87 8.29 -6.45 15.84
N GLU A 88 7.19 -6.14 16.54
CA GLU A 88 6.24 -7.15 17.01
C GLU A 88 5.65 -7.98 15.86
N LEU A 89 5.30 -7.35 14.74
CA LEU A 89 4.75 -8.07 13.59
C LEU A 89 5.78 -8.96 12.90
N ILE A 90 7.04 -8.52 12.79
CA ILE A 90 8.12 -9.35 12.24
C ILE A 90 8.39 -10.56 13.15
N LEU A 91 8.52 -10.34 14.45
CA LEU A 91 8.70 -11.41 15.43
C LEU A 91 7.49 -12.36 15.47
N SER A 92 6.31 -11.88 15.08
CA SER A 92 5.11 -12.70 14.93
C SER A 92 5.06 -13.50 13.63
N GLY A 93 6.01 -13.30 12.71
CA GLY A 93 6.16 -14.08 11.49
C GLY A 93 5.82 -13.35 10.19
N ALA A 94 5.61 -12.03 10.21
CA ALA A 94 5.54 -11.25 8.98
C ALA A 94 6.94 -11.07 8.37
N ASP A 95 7.03 -11.08 7.04
CA ASP A 95 8.28 -10.84 6.31
C ASP A 95 8.42 -9.37 5.92
N ILE A 96 7.29 -8.72 5.64
CA ILE A 96 7.23 -7.36 5.13
C ILE A 96 6.15 -6.60 5.90
N ILE A 97 6.47 -5.41 6.37
CA ILE A 97 5.52 -4.57 7.10
C ILE A 97 5.03 -3.43 6.21
N LYS A 98 3.72 -3.27 6.13
CA LYS A 98 3.08 -2.17 5.39
C LYS A 98 2.90 -0.97 6.31
N VAL A 99 3.63 0.11 5.99
CA VAL A 99 3.82 1.29 6.85
C VAL A 99 3.03 2.47 6.30
N GLY A 100 2.09 2.98 7.09
CA GLY A 100 1.33 4.19 6.79
C GLY A 100 -0.09 4.14 7.36
N ILE A 101 -0.44 5.14 8.16
CA ILE A 101 -1.80 5.39 8.67
C ILE A 101 -2.15 6.83 8.35
N GLY A 102 -3.12 7.01 7.46
CA GLY A 102 -3.63 8.31 7.08
C GLY A 102 -2.88 9.09 5.97
N PRO A 103 -1.79 8.58 5.31
CA PRO A 103 -1.10 9.39 4.30
C PRO A 103 -1.71 9.30 2.91
N GLY A 104 -2.68 8.40 2.66
CA GLY A 104 -3.29 8.21 1.35
C GLY A 104 -3.99 9.46 0.83
N SER A 105 -3.98 9.66 -0.49
CA SER A 105 -4.52 10.87 -1.16
C SER A 105 -6.03 11.07 -0.95
N VAL A 106 -6.78 9.98 -0.76
CA VAL A 106 -8.21 9.99 -0.47
C VAL A 106 -8.53 9.55 0.96
N CYS A 107 -7.51 9.41 1.82
CA CYS A 107 -7.68 9.05 3.22
C CYS A 107 -8.04 10.29 4.06
N THR A 108 -9.03 10.15 4.94
CA THR A 108 -9.45 11.19 5.88
C THR A 108 -9.25 10.81 7.34
N THR A 109 -8.57 9.69 7.63
CA THR A 109 -8.33 9.19 8.99
C THR A 109 -7.75 10.27 9.89
N ARG A 110 -6.73 11.01 9.44
CA ARG A 110 -6.09 12.07 10.23
C ARG A 110 -7.04 13.21 10.59
N ILE A 111 -7.98 13.54 9.69
CA ILE A 111 -8.97 14.58 9.90
C ILE A 111 -10.08 14.08 10.84
N GLN A 112 -10.55 12.85 10.64
CA GLN A 112 -11.66 12.28 11.38
C GLN A 112 -11.30 11.82 12.79
N THR A 113 -10.07 11.34 12.97
CA THR A 113 -9.65 10.69 14.22
C THR A 113 -8.50 11.36 14.93
N GLY A 114 -7.77 12.27 14.26
CA GLY A 114 -6.50 12.83 14.74
C GLY A 114 -5.33 11.82 14.73
N VAL A 115 -5.58 10.57 14.32
CA VAL A 115 -4.57 9.52 14.31
C VAL A 115 -3.76 9.58 13.02
N GLY A 116 -2.45 9.41 13.12
CA GLY A 116 -1.52 9.37 12.00
C GLY A 116 -0.09 9.68 12.42
N TYR A 117 0.83 9.49 11.49
CA TYR A 117 2.25 9.78 11.67
C TYR A 117 2.80 10.42 10.40
N PRO A 118 3.73 11.39 10.45
CA PRO A 118 4.39 11.92 9.27
C PRO A 118 5.07 10.78 8.49
N GLN A 119 4.68 10.60 7.22
CA GLN A 119 4.99 9.37 6.50
C GLN A 119 6.49 9.10 6.33
N LEU A 120 7.30 10.13 6.04
CA LEU A 120 8.76 9.95 5.91
C LEU A 120 9.39 9.53 7.24
N SER A 121 8.97 10.10 8.36
CA SER A 121 9.44 9.70 9.70
C SER A 121 9.04 8.26 10.00
N ALA A 122 7.78 7.88 9.72
CA ALA A 122 7.33 6.49 9.89
C ALA A 122 8.17 5.50 9.06
N ILE A 123 8.48 5.86 7.80
CA ILE A 123 9.31 5.03 6.92
C ILE A 123 10.69 4.82 7.53
N ILE A 124 11.37 5.89 7.95
CA ILE A 124 12.74 5.82 8.50
C ILE A 124 12.78 4.95 9.76
N GLU A 125 11.88 5.21 10.71
CA GLU A 125 11.83 4.48 11.99
C GLU A 125 11.44 3.01 11.80
N CYS A 126 10.43 2.74 10.97
CA CYS A 126 9.99 1.36 10.72
C CYS A 126 10.99 0.57 9.87
N ALA A 127 11.69 1.20 8.93
CA ALA A 127 12.73 0.56 8.14
C ALA A 127 13.91 0.13 9.02
N ASP A 128 14.37 0.99 9.92
CA ASP A 128 15.44 0.67 10.86
C ASP A 128 15.07 -0.53 11.74
N ALA A 129 13.86 -0.50 12.31
CA ALA A 129 13.33 -1.59 13.12
C ALA A 129 13.18 -2.91 12.34
N ALA A 130 12.67 -2.85 11.10
CA ALA A 130 12.46 -4.02 10.26
C ALA A 130 13.80 -4.66 9.84
N HIS A 131 14.72 -3.86 9.31
CA HIS A 131 16.00 -4.35 8.83
C HIS A 131 16.86 -4.92 9.94
N GLY A 132 16.78 -4.38 11.16
CA GLY A 132 17.44 -4.93 12.34
C GLY A 132 17.02 -6.36 12.68
N LEU A 133 15.83 -6.77 12.25
CA LEU A 133 15.29 -8.12 12.45
C LEU A 133 15.25 -8.97 11.16
N GLY A 134 15.82 -8.47 10.06
CA GLY A 134 15.83 -9.15 8.76
C GLY A 134 14.51 -9.10 8.01
N GLY A 135 13.58 -8.24 8.43
CA GLY A 135 12.33 -7.94 7.72
C GLY A 135 12.47 -6.80 6.72
N LEU A 136 11.42 -6.53 5.96
CA LEU A 136 11.35 -5.47 4.96
C LEU A 136 10.14 -4.57 5.22
N ILE A 137 10.08 -3.39 4.55
CA ILE A 137 8.91 -2.52 4.62
C ILE A 137 8.38 -2.10 3.24
N ILE A 138 7.07 -1.86 3.19
CA ILE A 138 6.39 -1.17 2.10
C ILE A 138 5.96 0.20 2.63
N ALA A 139 6.43 1.29 2.02
CA ALA A 139 5.92 2.63 2.28
C ALA A 139 4.55 2.77 1.57
N ASP A 140 3.46 2.82 2.35
CA ASP A 140 2.09 2.84 1.85
C ASP A 140 1.45 4.22 2.02
N GLY A 141 1.24 4.90 0.90
CA GLY A 141 0.61 6.22 0.82
C GLY A 141 1.58 7.40 0.95
N GLY A 142 1.05 8.60 0.69
CA GLY A 142 1.78 9.87 0.79
C GLY A 142 2.57 10.27 -0.44
N CYS A 143 2.68 9.44 -1.47
CA CYS A 143 3.34 9.78 -2.72
C CYS A 143 2.34 10.38 -3.72
N ILE A 144 2.59 11.60 -4.16
CA ILE A 144 1.82 12.31 -5.19
C ILE A 144 2.65 12.67 -6.42
N ASN A 145 3.95 12.60 -6.33
CA ASN A 145 4.89 12.84 -7.43
C ASN A 145 6.09 11.89 -7.36
N PRO A 146 6.92 11.79 -8.43
CA PRO A 146 8.11 10.93 -8.45
C PRO A 146 9.13 11.25 -7.36
N GLY A 147 9.25 12.52 -6.94
CA GLY A 147 10.13 12.93 -5.85
C GLY A 147 9.74 12.35 -4.50
N ASP A 148 8.45 12.13 -4.24
CA ASP A 148 7.98 11.50 -3.01
C ASP A 148 8.35 10.01 -2.98
N VAL A 149 8.26 9.34 -4.14
CA VAL A 149 8.72 7.95 -4.29
C VAL A 149 10.23 7.85 -4.05
N ALA A 150 11.01 8.80 -4.57
CA ALA A 150 12.45 8.87 -4.31
C ALA A 150 12.76 9.10 -2.81
N LYS A 151 11.99 9.96 -2.12
CA LYS A 151 12.12 10.17 -0.67
C LYS A 151 11.81 8.91 0.12
N ALA A 152 10.77 8.15 -0.27
CA ALA A 152 10.45 6.90 0.40
C ALA A 152 11.60 5.89 0.32
N PHE A 153 12.21 5.70 -0.85
CA PHE A 153 13.41 4.87 -0.99
C PHE A 153 14.63 5.46 -0.28
N GLY A 154 14.79 6.79 -0.31
CA GLY A 154 15.82 7.50 0.46
C GLY A 154 15.66 7.28 1.97
N GLY A 155 14.42 7.19 2.47
CA GLY A 155 14.06 6.83 3.83
C GLY A 155 14.22 5.34 4.16
N ASN A 156 14.78 4.56 3.24
CA ASN A 156 15.11 3.14 3.39
C ASN A 156 13.91 2.18 3.24
N ALA A 157 12.83 2.61 2.56
CA ALA A 157 11.77 1.69 2.16
C ALA A 157 12.30 0.68 1.12
N ASP A 158 11.86 -0.58 1.23
CA ASP A 158 12.18 -1.63 0.25
C ASP A 158 11.21 -1.61 -0.93
N PHE A 159 9.97 -1.22 -0.65
CA PHE A 159 8.90 -1.09 -1.63
C PHE A 159 8.10 0.19 -1.37
N VAL A 160 7.44 0.68 -2.42
CA VAL A 160 6.50 1.80 -2.32
C VAL A 160 5.16 1.40 -2.93
N MET A 161 4.09 1.51 -2.15
CA MET A 161 2.72 1.26 -2.61
C MET A 161 2.12 2.56 -3.14
N LEU A 162 1.67 2.52 -4.39
CA LEU A 162 1.10 3.65 -5.10
C LEU A 162 -0.39 3.40 -5.39
N GLY A 163 -1.24 4.32 -4.99
CA GLY A 163 -2.67 4.33 -5.31
C GLY A 163 -3.02 5.53 -6.19
N GLY A 164 -3.10 6.73 -5.60
CA GLY A 164 -3.54 7.95 -6.27
C GLY A 164 -2.72 8.36 -7.50
N MET A 165 -1.42 8.10 -7.52
CA MET A 165 -0.58 8.36 -8.69
C MET A 165 -1.00 7.53 -9.91
N LEU A 166 -1.49 6.32 -9.68
CA LEU A 166 -1.91 5.38 -10.73
C LEU A 166 -3.41 5.45 -11.03
N ALA A 167 -4.18 6.22 -10.26
CA ALA A 167 -5.60 6.42 -10.49
C ALA A 167 -5.86 7.30 -11.73
N GLY A 168 -7.00 7.08 -12.40
CA GLY A 168 -7.42 7.81 -13.59
C GLY A 168 -6.88 7.25 -14.91
N HIS A 169 -6.02 6.23 -14.87
CA HIS A 169 -5.51 5.56 -16.07
C HIS A 169 -6.46 4.49 -16.61
N GLU A 170 -6.26 4.13 -17.86
CA GLU A 170 -7.04 3.10 -18.57
C GLU A 170 -7.09 1.80 -17.80
N GLU A 171 -5.93 1.35 -17.29
CA GLU A 171 -5.74 0.10 -16.55
C GLU A 171 -6.15 0.17 -15.08
N SER A 172 -6.43 1.37 -14.55
CA SER A 172 -6.89 1.53 -13.16
C SER A 172 -8.37 1.16 -13.01
N GLY A 173 -8.78 0.77 -11.81
CA GLY A 173 -10.18 0.60 -11.45
C GLY A 173 -10.98 1.91 -11.54
N GLY A 174 -12.30 1.81 -11.34
CA GLY A 174 -13.25 2.92 -11.43
C GLY A 174 -13.88 3.02 -12.81
N GLU A 175 -15.14 3.42 -12.85
CA GLU A 175 -15.89 3.62 -14.09
C GLU A 175 -15.43 4.91 -14.79
N LEU A 176 -15.33 4.84 -16.12
CA LEU A 176 -15.08 6.00 -16.96
C LEU A 176 -16.43 6.66 -17.26
N VAL A 177 -16.61 7.89 -16.79
CA VAL A 177 -17.83 8.67 -17.00
C VAL A 177 -17.51 10.04 -17.60
N THR A 178 -18.50 10.65 -18.27
CA THR A 178 -18.37 12.02 -18.76
C THR A 178 -19.13 12.97 -17.84
N VAL A 179 -18.41 13.94 -17.28
CA VAL A 179 -18.97 14.99 -16.42
C VAL A 179 -18.58 16.35 -17.02
N ASP A 180 -19.57 17.18 -17.28
CA ASP A 180 -19.37 18.52 -17.89
C ASP A 180 -18.50 18.50 -19.16
N GLY A 181 -18.66 17.46 -19.98
CA GLY A 181 -17.90 17.27 -21.22
C GLY A 181 -16.45 16.73 -21.03
N LEU A 182 -16.03 16.46 -19.81
CA LEU A 182 -14.72 15.90 -19.49
C LEU A 182 -14.84 14.41 -19.11
N MET A 183 -13.93 13.61 -19.63
CA MET A 183 -13.81 12.21 -19.22
C MET A 183 -13.11 12.12 -17.86
N VAL A 184 -13.75 11.46 -16.90
CA VAL A 184 -13.22 11.26 -15.55
C VAL A 184 -13.41 9.82 -15.11
N LYS A 185 -12.54 9.35 -14.22
CA LYS A 185 -12.72 8.08 -13.51
C LYS A 185 -13.06 8.33 -12.04
N GLN A 186 -13.97 7.53 -11.50
CA GLN A 186 -14.27 7.55 -10.08
C GLN A 186 -13.13 6.88 -9.31
N PHE A 187 -12.67 7.54 -8.27
CA PHE A 187 -11.63 7.03 -7.36
C PHE A 187 -12.07 7.26 -5.91
N TYR A 188 -11.98 6.23 -5.09
CA TYR A 188 -12.41 6.28 -3.69
C TYR A 188 -11.46 5.50 -2.79
N GLY A 189 -11.36 5.95 -1.53
CA GLY A 189 -10.62 5.23 -0.50
C GLY A 189 -11.36 3.96 -0.05
N MET A 190 -10.62 2.93 0.35
CA MET A 190 -11.19 1.66 0.82
C MET A 190 -12.06 1.79 2.07
N SER A 191 -11.88 2.86 2.85
CA SER A 191 -12.71 3.19 4.01
C SER A 191 -13.77 4.26 3.72
N SER A 192 -14.06 4.56 2.45
CA SER A 192 -15.16 5.45 2.04
C SER A 192 -16.52 4.79 2.22
N LEU A 193 -17.59 5.59 2.27
CA LEU A 193 -18.96 5.08 2.31
C LEU A 193 -19.25 4.12 1.16
N GLN A 194 -18.87 4.50 -0.06
CA GLN A 194 -19.08 3.68 -1.25
C GLN A 194 -18.36 2.32 -1.18
N ALA A 195 -17.13 2.31 -0.67
CA ALA A 195 -16.39 1.06 -0.50
C ALA A 195 -17.05 0.16 0.56
N GLN A 196 -17.49 0.74 1.67
CA GLN A 196 -18.17 0.00 2.73
C GLN A 196 -19.53 -0.53 2.31
N GLU A 197 -20.32 0.24 1.55
CA GLU A 197 -21.59 -0.23 0.98
C GLU A 197 -21.36 -1.38 0.00
N LYS A 198 -20.34 -1.26 -0.85
CA LYS A 198 -20.04 -2.25 -1.90
C LYS A 198 -19.47 -3.56 -1.36
N TYR A 199 -18.66 -3.51 -0.30
CA TYR A 199 -17.88 -4.66 0.15
C TYR A 199 -18.24 -5.16 1.56
N ASP A 200 -18.76 -4.30 2.44
CA ASP A 200 -18.99 -4.61 3.86
C ASP A 200 -20.47 -4.53 4.26
N GLY A 201 -21.37 -4.25 3.31
CA GLY A 201 -22.82 -4.15 3.58
C GLY A 201 -23.25 -2.85 4.27
N GLY A 202 -22.41 -1.83 4.27
CA GLY A 202 -22.71 -0.48 4.79
C GLY A 202 -21.96 -0.06 6.04
N LEU A 203 -22.10 1.21 6.39
CA LEU A 203 -21.45 1.81 7.56
C LEU A 203 -22.12 1.32 8.85
N THR A 204 -21.33 0.80 9.78
CA THR A 204 -21.82 0.50 11.12
C THR A 204 -22.01 1.81 11.91
N SER A 205 -23.09 1.92 12.69
CA SER A 205 -23.53 3.16 13.36
C SER A 205 -22.49 3.82 14.28
N TYR A 206 -21.41 3.13 14.62
CA TYR A 206 -20.35 3.64 15.51
C TYR A 206 -19.04 4.02 14.76
N LYS A 207 -19.00 3.88 13.42
CA LYS A 207 -17.80 4.22 12.63
C LYS A 207 -18.05 5.44 11.74
N SER A 208 -17.04 6.29 11.60
CA SER A 208 -17.00 7.34 10.58
C SER A 208 -16.42 6.80 9.28
N ALA A 209 -16.87 7.32 8.14
CA ALA A 209 -16.20 7.09 6.89
C ALA A 209 -14.84 7.83 6.87
N GLU A 210 -13.77 7.10 6.62
CA GLU A 210 -12.39 7.61 6.62
C GLU A 210 -11.79 7.69 5.21
N GLY A 211 -12.61 7.75 4.18
CA GLY A 211 -12.22 7.87 2.79
C GLY A 211 -13.08 8.85 2.00
N LYS A 212 -12.45 9.56 1.07
CA LYS A 212 -13.13 10.44 0.10
C LYS A 212 -13.41 9.69 -1.19
N GLU A 213 -14.47 10.15 -1.88
CA GLU A 213 -14.72 9.86 -3.28
C GLU A 213 -14.33 11.08 -4.09
N VAL A 214 -13.60 10.88 -5.15
CA VAL A 214 -13.15 11.95 -6.05
C VAL A 214 -13.27 11.52 -7.51
N GLN A 215 -13.53 12.48 -8.36
CA GLN A 215 -13.45 12.31 -9.79
C GLN A 215 -12.07 12.75 -10.26
N ILE A 216 -11.38 11.86 -10.95
CA ILE A 216 -10.03 12.12 -11.46
C ILE A 216 -10.10 12.23 -12.97
N PRO A 217 -9.53 13.28 -13.59
CA PRO A 217 -9.43 13.37 -15.04
C PRO A 217 -8.83 12.09 -15.63
N PHE A 218 -9.41 11.61 -16.73
CA PHE A 218 -8.87 10.46 -17.44
C PHE A 218 -7.50 10.78 -18.02
N LYS A 219 -6.52 9.93 -17.75
CA LYS A 219 -5.10 10.15 -18.09
C LYS A 219 -4.61 9.32 -19.27
N GLY A 220 -5.49 8.49 -19.88
CA GLY A 220 -5.07 7.52 -20.90
C GLY A 220 -4.24 6.36 -20.32
N PRO A 221 -3.36 5.76 -21.12
CA PRO A 221 -2.57 4.59 -20.71
C PRO A 221 -1.62 4.90 -19.55
N LEU A 222 -1.30 3.89 -18.74
CA LEU A 222 -0.48 4.00 -17.53
C LEU A 222 1.01 4.17 -17.82
N GLU A 223 1.50 3.66 -18.95
CA GLU A 223 2.93 3.57 -19.27
C GLU A 223 3.68 4.92 -19.15
N PRO A 224 3.18 6.06 -19.67
CA PRO A 224 3.87 7.36 -19.52
C PRO A 224 4.08 7.75 -18.05
N THR A 225 3.10 7.49 -17.19
CA THR A 225 3.21 7.78 -15.74
C THR A 225 4.26 6.90 -15.08
N VAL A 226 4.31 5.61 -15.41
CA VAL A 226 5.35 4.70 -14.89
C VAL A 226 6.74 5.14 -15.36
N LEU A 227 6.89 5.49 -16.64
CA LEU A 227 8.16 5.99 -17.17
C LEU A 227 8.61 7.28 -16.48
N SER A 228 7.68 8.19 -16.18
CA SER A 228 7.95 9.42 -15.42
C SER A 228 8.45 9.13 -14.00
N ILE A 229 7.79 8.20 -13.29
CA ILE A 229 8.21 7.78 -11.94
C ILE A 229 9.62 7.18 -11.98
N LEU A 230 9.87 6.27 -12.91
CA LEU A 230 11.19 5.64 -13.09
C LEU A 230 12.25 6.66 -13.50
N GLY A 231 11.89 7.64 -14.34
CA GLY A 231 12.76 8.75 -14.71
C GLY A 231 13.16 9.60 -13.50
N GLY A 232 12.18 9.97 -12.67
CA GLY A 232 12.41 10.71 -11.43
C GLY A 232 13.32 9.97 -10.44
N LEU A 233 13.14 8.66 -10.29
CA LEU A 233 14.01 7.82 -9.47
C LEU A 233 15.45 7.76 -9.98
N ARG A 234 15.64 7.62 -11.30
CA ARG A 234 16.99 7.64 -11.90
C ARG A 234 17.68 8.98 -11.68
N SER A 235 16.95 10.08 -11.88
CA SER A 235 17.46 11.42 -11.62
C SER A 235 17.84 11.61 -10.15
N ALA A 236 17.00 11.17 -9.21
CA ALA A 236 17.29 11.22 -7.79
C ALA A 236 18.57 10.45 -7.45
N CYS A 237 18.72 9.22 -7.96
CA CYS A 237 19.96 8.45 -7.79
C CYS A 237 21.20 9.22 -8.31
N THR A 238 21.07 9.88 -9.45
CA THR A 238 22.17 10.69 -10.01
C THR A 238 22.54 11.86 -9.09
N TYR A 239 21.55 12.59 -8.57
CA TYR A 239 21.80 13.73 -7.68
C TYR A 239 22.47 13.33 -6.36
N VAL A 240 22.09 12.19 -5.77
CA VAL A 240 22.68 11.73 -4.52
C VAL A 240 23.94 10.86 -4.71
N GLY A 241 24.31 10.54 -5.94
CA GLY A 241 25.50 9.73 -6.26
C GLY A 241 25.29 8.22 -6.06
N ALA A 242 24.05 7.75 -6.01
CA ALA A 242 23.74 6.32 -5.90
C ALA A 242 23.79 5.64 -7.28
N GLN A 243 24.54 4.54 -7.41
CA GLN A 243 24.62 3.77 -8.66
C GLN A 243 23.44 2.81 -8.84
N LYS A 244 22.79 2.40 -7.74
CA LYS A 244 21.65 1.49 -7.72
C LYS A 244 20.62 2.00 -6.73
N LEU A 245 19.34 1.72 -7.00
CA LEU A 245 18.24 2.14 -6.12
C LEU A 245 18.42 1.69 -4.67
N LYS A 246 18.93 0.48 -4.44
CA LYS A 246 19.20 -0.04 -3.08
C LYS A 246 20.29 0.73 -2.31
N GLU A 247 21.01 1.62 -2.96
CA GLU A 247 22.07 2.42 -2.34
C GLU A 247 21.59 3.83 -2.00
N ILE A 248 20.40 4.22 -2.51
CA ILE A 248 19.89 5.58 -2.39
C ILE A 248 19.77 6.02 -0.93
N SER A 249 19.33 5.15 -0.02
CA SER A 249 19.20 5.49 1.41
C SER A 249 20.54 5.80 2.07
N LYS A 250 21.64 5.18 1.63
CA LYS A 250 23.00 5.43 2.13
C LYS A 250 23.61 6.71 1.60
N CYS A 251 23.11 7.21 0.47
CA CYS A 251 23.62 8.41 -0.20
C CYS A 251 22.74 9.64 0.07
N THR A 252 21.55 9.45 0.64
CA THR A 252 20.58 10.53 0.85
C THR A 252 20.81 11.22 2.19
N THR A 253 20.76 12.55 2.17
CA THR A 253 20.66 13.38 3.38
C THR A 253 19.34 14.11 3.37
N PHE A 254 18.55 13.98 4.44
CA PHE A 254 17.33 14.75 4.64
C PHE A 254 17.59 16.01 5.46
N VAL A 255 16.98 17.10 5.04
CA VAL A 255 16.95 18.35 5.80
C VAL A 255 15.52 18.78 6.03
N LEU A 256 15.25 19.27 7.24
CA LEU A 256 13.93 19.80 7.57
C LEU A 256 13.81 21.22 6.98
N VAL A 257 12.73 21.44 6.24
CA VAL A 257 12.45 22.73 5.60
C VAL A 257 10.98 23.10 5.78
N ASN A 258 10.66 24.40 5.77
CA ASN A 258 9.29 24.88 5.91
C ASN A 258 8.51 24.83 4.58
N ASN A 259 9.19 25.07 3.46
CA ASN A 259 8.61 25.05 2.13
C ASN A 259 9.66 24.59 1.11
N THR A 260 9.31 23.63 0.27
CA THR A 260 10.22 22.98 -0.70
C THR A 260 9.81 23.17 -2.16
N HIS A 261 8.63 23.73 -2.43
CA HIS A 261 8.12 23.85 -3.79
C HIS A 261 8.15 25.31 -4.26
N ASN A 262 8.69 25.53 -5.44
CA ASN A 262 8.48 26.75 -6.18
C ASN A 262 7.12 26.64 -6.90
N ARG A 263 6.14 27.43 -6.44
CA ARG A 263 4.76 27.43 -6.94
C ARG A 263 4.43 28.61 -7.85
N VAL A 264 5.44 29.23 -8.45
CA VAL A 264 5.26 30.45 -9.25
C VAL A 264 4.32 30.24 -10.44
N TYR A 265 4.20 29.00 -10.93
CA TYR A 265 3.37 28.63 -12.07
C TYR A 265 2.33 27.54 -11.76
N GLU A 266 2.01 27.31 -10.49
CA GLU A 266 0.90 26.43 -10.06
C GLU A 266 -0.41 27.21 -9.91
#